data_96ff34cd5b5ce9a0e5e009111aa9084d
#
_entry.id   96ff34cd5b5ce9a0e5e009111aa9084d
#
_cell.length_a   1.000
_cell.length_b   1.000
_cell.length_c   1.000
_cell.angle_alpha   90.00
_cell.angle_beta   90.00
_cell.angle_gamma   90.00
#
_symmetry.space_group_name_H-M   'P 1'
#
loop_
_entity.id
_entity.type
_entity.pdbx_description
1 polymer ?
#
loop_
_entity_poly.entity_id
_entity_poly.type
_entity_poly.pdbx_seq_one_letter_code
_entity_poly.pdbx_strand_id
1 'polypeptide(L)'
;NNLPQNNKNLNVIKGDVRDLNKLKISLKNHDAVIHLACISNDPSFELNPKLGQEINFDCFEPLVLLSKDLGIKQFIYASSSSVYGVKETAEVTEEASLEPLTDYSKFKAQCESILLSNTNNNFLGTIIRPATVCGYSPRQRLDLVVNILTNLAYHKKIIKVFGGSQLRPNIHISDMVRSYLCVLNADDQKIKNQIFNVGFENYSVEKLALMVQKNIKDKVELQYSKSDDNRSYHINSEKISRLLDFTPQKNINEAIKDLINVFDKKLLSNTLSNQEYFNIKKMQSINLT
;
A
#
# COMPACT_ATOMS: atom_id res chain seq x y z
N ASN A 1 18.42 -8.69 -3.41
CA ASN A 1 17.71 -8.04 -4.52
C ASN A 1 16.53 -8.92 -4.91
N ASN A 2 15.31 -8.45 -4.69
CA ASN A 2 14.07 -9.23 -4.93
C ASN A 2 13.53 -9.04 -6.37
N LEU A 3 14.29 -8.35 -7.23
CA LEU A 3 13.92 -8.12 -8.61
C LEU A 3 14.38 -9.28 -9.49
N PRO A 4 13.66 -9.58 -10.59
CA PRO A 4 14.07 -10.59 -11.55
C PRO A 4 15.47 -10.31 -12.08
N GLN A 5 16.36 -11.29 -11.99
CA GLN A 5 17.69 -11.17 -12.59
C GLN A 5 17.60 -11.58 -14.07
N ASN A 6 18.39 -10.91 -14.92
CA ASN A 6 18.47 -11.17 -16.36
C ASN A 6 17.21 -10.88 -17.20
N ASN A 7 16.34 -9.97 -16.75
CA ASN A 7 15.23 -9.50 -17.58
C ASN A 7 15.70 -8.35 -18.47
N LYS A 8 15.73 -8.56 -19.79
CA LYS A 8 16.19 -7.57 -20.80
C LYS A 8 15.37 -6.27 -20.79
N ASN A 9 14.12 -6.36 -20.33
CA ASN A 9 13.19 -5.23 -20.28
C ASN A 9 13.17 -4.51 -18.92
N LEU A 10 14.04 -4.93 -17.97
CA LEU A 10 14.12 -4.34 -16.64
C LEU A 10 15.46 -3.63 -16.47
N ASN A 11 15.42 -2.29 -16.40
CA ASN A 11 16.57 -1.48 -16.00
C ASN A 11 16.41 -1.04 -14.54
N VAL A 12 17.32 -1.44 -13.67
CA VAL A 12 17.29 -1.11 -12.24
C VAL A 12 18.28 0.01 -11.94
N ILE A 13 17.74 1.18 -11.60
CA ILE A 13 18.53 2.37 -11.24
C ILE A 13 18.38 2.61 -9.73
N LYS A 14 19.46 2.52 -8.98
CA LYS A 14 19.48 2.90 -7.57
C LYS A 14 19.61 4.41 -7.43
N GLY A 15 18.68 5.05 -6.72
CA GLY A 15 18.67 6.51 -6.55
C GLY A 15 17.79 6.94 -5.37
N ASP A 16 17.81 8.24 -5.13
CA ASP A 16 16.93 8.93 -4.18
C ASP A 16 15.88 9.71 -4.99
N VAL A 17 14.62 9.66 -4.57
CA VAL A 17 13.52 10.37 -5.24
C VAL A 17 13.61 11.89 -5.12
N ARG A 18 14.47 12.40 -4.25
CA ARG A 18 14.77 13.83 -4.08
C ARG A 18 15.83 14.34 -5.08
N ASP A 19 16.55 13.42 -5.73
CA ASP A 19 17.58 13.76 -6.73
C ASP A 19 16.95 13.94 -8.12
N LEU A 20 16.55 15.18 -8.43
CA LEU A 20 15.94 15.53 -9.72
C LEU A 20 16.84 15.25 -10.94
N ASN A 21 18.16 15.37 -10.80
CA ASN A 21 19.08 15.08 -11.90
C ASN A 21 19.05 13.60 -12.25
N LYS A 22 19.04 12.74 -11.22
CA LYS A 22 18.95 11.30 -11.41
C LYS A 22 17.57 10.89 -11.93
N LEU A 23 16.51 11.50 -11.42
CA LEU A 23 15.14 11.29 -11.92
C LEU A 23 15.01 11.69 -13.38
N LYS A 24 15.60 12.82 -13.80
CA LYS A 24 15.59 13.27 -15.20
C LYS A 24 16.20 12.23 -16.15
N ILE A 25 17.30 11.60 -15.74
CA ILE A 25 17.92 10.51 -16.51
C ILE A 25 17.04 9.27 -16.53
N SER A 26 16.47 8.91 -15.37
CA SER A 26 15.70 7.69 -15.21
C SER A 26 14.33 7.72 -15.88
N LEU A 27 13.71 8.91 -15.99
CA LEU A 27 12.39 9.10 -16.59
C LEU A 27 12.42 9.32 -18.11
N LYS A 28 13.57 9.61 -18.67
CA LYS A 28 13.70 9.87 -20.11
C LYS A 28 13.29 8.66 -20.93
N ASN A 29 12.48 8.89 -21.97
CA ASN A 29 11.97 7.86 -22.89
C ASN A 29 11.04 6.83 -22.24
N HIS A 30 10.31 7.24 -21.20
CA HIS A 30 9.23 6.44 -20.62
C HIS A 30 7.88 7.10 -20.89
N ASP A 31 6.84 6.30 -21.06
CA ASP A 31 5.47 6.75 -21.31
C ASP A 31 4.66 6.91 -20.02
N ALA A 32 5.01 6.17 -18.99
CA ALA A 32 4.24 6.14 -17.73
C ALA A 32 5.14 6.09 -16.50
N VAL A 33 4.64 6.64 -15.40
CA VAL A 33 5.21 6.55 -14.06
C VAL A 33 4.19 5.90 -13.13
N ILE A 34 4.59 4.88 -12.38
CA ILE A 34 3.87 4.38 -11.23
C ILE A 34 4.68 4.77 -9.98
N HIS A 35 4.22 5.80 -9.27
CA HIS A 35 4.92 6.32 -8.10
C HIS A 35 4.52 5.58 -6.82
N LEU A 36 5.38 4.66 -6.39
CA LEU A 36 5.19 3.85 -5.18
C LEU A 36 6.19 4.20 -4.07
N ALA A 37 7.21 5.03 -4.37
CA ALA A 37 8.25 5.36 -3.42
C ALA A 37 7.69 6.23 -2.29
N CYS A 38 7.81 5.76 -1.05
CA CYS A 38 7.46 6.52 0.15
C CYS A 38 8.01 5.85 1.41
N ILE A 39 8.12 6.61 2.50
CA ILE A 39 8.15 6.06 3.85
C ILE A 39 6.70 5.69 4.17
N SER A 40 6.39 4.40 4.16
CA SER A 40 5.02 3.90 4.20
C SER A 40 4.58 3.56 5.62
N ASN A 41 3.35 3.92 5.94
CA ASN A 41 2.61 3.85 7.19
C ASN A 41 3.01 4.90 8.26
N ASP A 42 2.06 5.20 9.12
CA ASP A 42 2.19 6.24 10.15
C ASP A 42 3.36 5.96 11.11
N PRO A 43 3.50 4.76 11.72
CA PRO A 43 4.59 4.52 12.68
C PRO A 43 6.01 4.60 12.08
N SER A 44 6.17 4.30 10.80
CA SER A 44 7.45 4.46 10.11
C SER A 44 7.74 5.92 9.79
N PHE A 45 6.71 6.68 9.46
CA PHE A 45 6.81 8.12 9.20
C PHE A 45 7.20 8.89 10.47
N GLU A 46 6.60 8.54 11.61
CA GLU A 46 6.85 9.16 12.91
C GLU A 46 8.28 8.97 13.45
N LEU A 47 9.04 8.00 12.95
CA LEU A 47 10.46 7.83 13.34
C LEU A 47 11.32 9.03 12.95
N ASN A 48 11.05 9.64 11.80
CA ASN A 48 11.71 10.85 11.34
C ASN A 48 10.76 11.66 10.46
N PRO A 49 9.90 12.51 11.07
CA PRO A 49 8.88 13.27 10.34
C PRO A 49 9.46 14.19 9.26
N LYS A 50 10.65 14.77 9.51
CA LYS A 50 11.33 15.63 8.53
C LYS A 50 11.71 14.84 7.27
N LEU A 51 12.36 13.70 7.44
CA LEU A 51 12.71 12.81 6.32
C LEU A 51 11.44 12.29 5.65
N GLY A 52 10.40 11.98 6.44
CA GLY A 52 9.08 11.59 5.95
C GLY A 52 8.47 12.66 5.03
N GLN A 53 8.51 13.92 5.44
CA GLN A 53 8.04 15.05 4.65
C GLN A 53 8.87 15.21 3.36
N GLU A 54 10.19 15.21 3.45
CA GLU A 54 11.07 15.36 2.28
C GLU A 54 10.82 14.28 1.21
N ILE A 55 10.64 13.01 1.64
CA ILE A 55 10.47 11.87 0.71
C ILE A 55 9.03 11.72 0.23
N ASN A 56 8.03 11.97 1.09
CA ASN A 56 6.64 11.71 0.74
C ASN A 56 5.92 12.93 0.14
N PHE A 57 6.42 14.13 0.38
CA PHE A 57 5.74 15.35 -0.01
C PHE A 57 6.62 16.33 -0.79
N ASP A 58 7.74 16.84 -0.21
CA ASP A 58 8.51 17.94 -0.81
C ASP A 58 9.07 17.57 -2.20
N CYS A 59 9.44 16.30 -2.43
CA CYS A 59 9.92 15.84 -3.73
C CYS A 59 8.81 15.56 -4.74
N PHE A 60 7.52 15.55 -4.33
CA PHE A 60 6.43 15.07 -5.19
C PHE A 60 6.09 16.03 -6.31
N GLU A 61 5.86 17.31 -6.00
CA GLU A 61 5.56 18.31 -7.05
C GLU A 61 6.70 18.44 -8.07
N PRO A 62 7.98 18.56 -7.65
CA PRO A 62 9.09 18.52 -8.58
C PRO A 62 9.13 17.29 -9.48
N LEU A 63 8.81 16.10 -8.94
CA LEU A 63 8.72 14.87 -9.73
C LEU A 63 7.56 14.91 -10.74
N VAL A 64 6.40 15.40 -10.35
CA VAL A 64 5.22 15.53 -11.24
C VAL A 64 5.55 16.48 -12.39
N LEU A 65 6.09 17.67 -12.09
CA LEU A 65 6.46 18.66 -13.10
C LEU A 65 7.55 18.13 -14.06
N LEU A 66 8.59 17.51 -13.51
CA LEU A 66 9.65 16.88 -14.31
C LEU A 66 9.10 15.78 -15.22
N SER A 67 8.18 14.95 -14.73
CA SER A 67 7.56 13.90 -15.54
C SER A 67 6.78 14.50 -16.71
N LYS A 68 6.01 15.55 -16.45
CA LYS A 68 5.26 16.29 -17.48
C LYS A 68 6.17 16.92 -18.53
N ASP A 69 7.25 17.57 -18.11
CA ASP A 69 8.23 18.22 -18.98
C ASP A 69 8.99 17.21 -19.88
N LEU A 70 9.19 15.99 -19.38
CA LEU A 70 9.82 14.89 -20.14
C LEU A 70 8.87 14.16 -21.08
N GLY A 71 7.60 14.56 -21.13
CA GLY A 71 6.59 13.97 -22.02
C GLY A 71 6.00 12.65 -21.53
N ILE A 72 6.09 12.35 -20.23
CA ILE A 72 5.34 11.24 -19.62
C ILE A 72 3.85 11.48 -19.86
N LYS A 73 3.17 10.49 -20.39
CA LYS A 73 1.73 10.57 -20.69
C LYS A 73 0.86 10.22 -19.49
N GLN A 74 1.29 9.27 -18.67
CA GLN A 74 0.49 8.75 -17.57
C GLN A 74 1.28 8.75 -16.25
N PHE A 75 0.69 9.31 -15.21
CA PHE A 75 1.25 9.30 -13.86
C PHE A 75 0.26 8.67 -12.88
N ILE A 76 0.58 7.49 -12.37
CA ILE A 76 -0.25 6.75 -11.42
C ILE A 76 0.36 6.92 -10.02
N TYR A 77 -0.40 7.53 -9.13
CA TYR A 77 0.05 7.78 -7.75
C TYR A 77 -0.57 6.80 -6.76
N ALA A 78 0.28 6.16 -5.97
CA ALA A 78 -0.14 5.38 -4.81
C ALA A 78 -0.41 6.29 -3.61
N SER A 79 -1.66 6.68 -3.44
CA SER A 79 -2.16 7.34 -2.23
C SER A 79 -2.42 6.30 -1.12
N SER A 80 -3.43 6.46 -0.31
CA SER A 80 -3.81 5.55 0.77
C SER A 80 -5.28 5.73 1.14
N SER A 81 -5.97 4.67 1.50
CA SER A 81 -7.30 4.77 2.12
C SER A 81 -7.28 5.47 3.50
N SER A 82 -6.12 5.63 4.12
CA SER A 82 -5.97 6.38 5.38
C SER A 82 -6.28 7.89 5.24
N VAL A 83 -6.35 8.42 4.02
CA VAL A 83 -6.72 9.82 3.76
C VAL A 83 -8.15 10.15 4.22
N TYR A 84 -9.00 9.14 4.33
CA TYR A 84 -10.39 9.34 4.77
C TYR A 84 -10.52 9.60 6.28
N GLY A 85 -9.53 9.20 7.08
CA GLY A 85 -9.63 9.26 8.54
C GLY A 85 -10.62 8.26 9.12
N VAL A 86 -11.34 8.65 10.18
CA VAL A 86 -12.43 7.85 10.76
C VAL A 86 -13.74 8.20 10.05
N LYS A 87 -14.46 7.18 9.60
CA LYS A 87 -15.77 7.33 8.98
C LYS A 87 -16.78 6.41 9.65
N GLU A 88 -17.91 6.98 10.02
CA GLU A 88 -19.04 6.23 10.61
C GLU A 88 -20.00 5.68 9.53
N THR A 89 -19.91 6.20 8.30
CA THR A 89 -20.77 5.78 7.19
C THR A 89 -20.42 4.35 6.75
N ALA A 90 -21.46 3.58 6.40
CA ALA A 90 -21.33 2.20 5.97
C ALA A 90 -20.53 2.02 4.68
N GLU A 91 -20.42 3.07 3.87
CA GLU A 91 -19.68 3.05 2.59
C GLU A 91 -18.86 4.31 2.42
N VAL A 92 -17.55 4.14 2.23
CA VAL A 92 -16.63 5.25 1.96
C VAL A 92 -16.20 5.17 0.50
N THR A 93 -16.83 6.02 -0.32
CA THR A 93 -16.51 6.17 -1.74
C THR A 93 -15.42 7.24 -1.95
N GLU A 94 -14.99 7.42 -3.20
CA GLU A 94 -13.97 8.41 -3.56
C GLU A 94 -14.42 9.86 -3.37
N GLU A 95 -15.73 10.09 -3.31
CA GLU A 95 -16.38 11.41 -3.08
C GLU A 95 -16.44 11.79 -1.59
N ALA A 96 -16.12 10.86 -0.69
CA ALA A 96 -16.12 11.14 0.74
C ALA A 96 -15.07 12.19 1.11
N SER A 97 -15.39 13.04 2.09
CA SER A 97 -14.46 14.06 2.61
C SER A 97 -13.17 13.42 3.10
N LEU A 98 -12.05 14.09 2.87
CA LEU A 98 -10.75 13.68 3.39
C LEU A 98 -10.54 14.30 4.77
N GLU A 99 -10.30 13.47 5.76
CA GLU A 99 -10.07 13.85 7.16
C GLU A 99 -8.82 13.13 7.71
N PRO A 100 -7.67 13.33 7.08
CA PRO A 100 -6.45 12.61 7.42
C PRO A 100 -5.99 12.96 8.84
N LEU A 101 -5.73 11.93 9.66
CA LEU A 101 -5.39 12.10 11.08
C LEU A 101 -3.89 12.30 11.33
N THR A 102 -3.04 11.74 10.48
CA THR A 102 -1.59 11.71 10.64
C THR A 102 -0.91 12.51 9.55
N ASP A 103 0.32 12.94 9.77
CA ASP A 103 1.08 13.68 8.76
C ASP A 103 1.33 12.82 7.52
N TYR A 104 1.55 11.51 7.67
CA TYR A 104 1.60 10.59 6.54
C TYR A 104 0.35 10.69 5.66
N SER A 105 -0.83 10.60 6.24
CA SER A 105 -2.10 10.65 5.49
C SER A 105 -2.42 12.06 4.97
N LYS A 106 -2.06 13.13 5.69
CA LYS A 106 -2.18 14.51 5.23
C LYS A 106 -1.33 14.76 3.96
N PHE A 107 -0.06 14.33 3.98
CA PHE A 107 0.80 14.48 2.81
C PHE A 107 0.32 13.62 1.63
N LYS A 108 -0.23 12.43 1.88
CA LYS A 108 -0.87 11.64 0.83
C LYS A 108 -2.01 12.41 0.15
N ALA A 109 -2.90 13.03 0.93
CA ALA A 109 -4.01 13.83 0.41
C ALA A 109 -3.53 15.09 -0.34
N GLN A 110 -2.51 15.78 0.16
CA GLN A 110 -1.94 16.95 -0.51
C GLN A 110 -1.30 16.59 -1.86
N CYS A 111 -0.57 15.48 -1.93
CA CYS A 111 -0.01 14.96 -3.19
C CYS A 111 -1.10 14.63 -4.23
N GLU A 112 -2.27 14.15 -3.81
CA GLU A 112 -3.40 13.95 -4.72
C GLU A 112 -3.81 15.28 -5.39
N SER A 113 -3.95 16.33 -4.60
CA SER A 113 -4.31 17.68 -5.11
C SER A 113 -3.24 18.21 -6.07
N ILE A 114 -1.96 18.05 -5.75
CA ILE A 114 -0.85 18.44 -6.63
C ILE A 114 -0.93 17.70 -7.97
N LEU A 115 -1.12 16.38 -7.97
CA LEU A 115 -1.19 15.62 -9.20
C LEU A 115 -2.39 16.04 -10.05
N LEU A 116 -3.58 16.12 -9.46
CA LEU A 116 -4.80 16.47 -10.18
C LEU A 116 -4.74 17.87 -10.79
N SER A 117 -4.19 18.87 -10.09
CA SER A 117 -4.03 20.23 -10.60
C SER A 117 -3.06 20.32 -11.79
N ASN A 118 -2.14 19.38 -11.95
CA ASN A 118 -1.18 19.32 -13.04
C ASN A 118 -1.65 18.50 -14.25
N THR A 119 -2.78 17.77 -14.13
CA THR A 119 -3.31 16.92 -15.19
C THR A 119 -3.88 17.72 -16.35
N ASN A 120 -3.63 17.29 -17.57
CA ASN A 120 -4.20 17.84 -18.81
C ASN A 120 -4.38 16.72 -19.85
N ASN A 121 -4.61 17.07 -21.13
CA ASN A 121 -4.81 16.08 -22.20
C ASN A 121 -3.55 15.31 -22.58
N ASN A 122 -2.37 15.84 -22.27
CA ASN A 122 -1.08 15.25 -22.61
C ASN A 122 -0.36 14.63 -21.39
N PHE A 123 -0.91 14.83 -20.18
CA PHE A 123 -0.37 14.32 -18.92
C PHE A 123 -1.53 13.88 -18.01
N LEU A 124 -1.77 12.59 -17.94
CA LEU A 124 -2.90 11.99 -17.24
C LEU A 124 -2.50 11.59 -15.82
N GLY A 125 -3.02 12.29 -14.84
CA GLY A 125 -2.87 11.93 -13.42
C GLY A 125 -3.99 10.98 -12.99
N THR A 126 -3.63 9.85 -12.39
CA THR A 126 -4.58 8.90 -11.79
C THR A 126 -4.13 8.54 -10.38
N ILE A 127 -5.05 8.50 -9.45
CA ILE A 127 -4.80 8.22 -8.04
C ILE A 127 -5.41 6.88 -7.68
N ILE A 128 -4.63 6.04 -7.01
CA ILE A 128 -5.11 4.82 -6.37
C ILE A 128 -5.05 5.03 -4.86
N ARG A 129 -6.17 4.82 -4.15
CA ARG A 129 -6.27 4.76 -2.69
C ARG A 129 -6.37 3.31 -2.25
N PRO A 130 -5.23 2.65 -2.02
CA PRO A 130 -5.22 1.23 -1.68
C PRO A 130 -5.75 0.96 -0.28
N ALA A 131 -6.43 -0.18 -0.13
CA ALA A 131 -6.61 -0.87 1.13
C ALA A 131 -5.29 -1.43 1.66
N THR A 132 -5.28 -1.97 2.88
CA THR A 132 -4.11 -2.68 3.41
C THR A 132 -3.83 -3.92 2.57
N VAL A 133 -2.63 -3.99 2.01
CA VAL A 133 -2.23 -5.10 1.13
C VAL A 133 -1.77 -6.29 1.96
N CYS A 134 -2.26 -7.48 1.65
CA CYS A 134 -1.92 -8.72 2.35
C CYS A 134 -1.48 -9.84 1.41
N GLY A 135 -0.91 -10.91 1.99
CA GLY A 135 -0.39 -12.06 1.25
C GLY A 135 1.11 -12.03 1.04
N TYR A 136 1.60 -12.99 0.26
CA TYR A 136 3.03 -13.17 -0.02
C TYR A 136 3.48 -12.30 -1.18
N SER A 137 4.65 -11.69 -1.01
CA SER A 137 5.36 -10.99 -2.10
C SER A 137 6.88 -11.14 -1.95
N PRO A 138 7.67 -10.99 -3.04
CA PRO A 138 9.14 -11.05 -2.98
C PRO A 138 9.75 -10.03 -2.00
N ARG A 139 9.17 -8.83 -1.91
CA ARG A 139 9.48 -7.86 -0.86
C ARG A 139 8.43 -8.02 0.25
N GLN A 140 8.59 -9.04 1.07
CA GLN A 140 7.64 -9.37 2.12
C GLN A 140 7.60 -8.30 3.22
N ARG A 141 6.39 -7.96 3.66
CA ARG A 141 6.13 -7.23 4.89
C ARG A 141 5.34 -8.12 5.85
N LEU A 142 5.80 -8.20 7.10
CA LEU A 142 5.15 -8.94 8.19
C LEU A 142 4.69 -8.03 9.34
N ASP A 143 4.59 -6.72 9.06
CA ASP A 143 4.12 -5.68 9.98
C ASP A 143 2.74 -5.11 9.59
N LEU A 144 2.03 -5.76 8.67
CA LEU A 144 0.65 -5.44 8.27
C LEU A 144 -0.33 -6.44 8.88
N VAL A 145 -1.55 -6.01 9.18
CA VAL A 145 -2.50 -6.73 10.03
C VAL A 145 -2.66 -8.21 9.70
N VAL A 146 -3.05 -8.59 8.48
CA VAL A 146 -3.23 -10.00 8.10
C VAL A 146 -1.90 -10.76 8.18
N ASN A 147 -0.83 -10.15 7.69
CA ASN A 147 0.48 -10.78 7.60
C ASN A 147 1.11 -11.01 8.98
N ILE A 148 1.03 -10.02 9.90
CA ILE A 148 1.57 -10.16 11.26
C ILE A 148 0.78 -11.18 12.08
N LEU A 149 -0.56 -11.16 11.99
CA LEU A 149 -1.40 -12.13 12.70
C LEU A 149 -1.10 -13.56 12.22
N THR A 150 -0.95 -13.77 10.90
CA THR A 150 -0.60 -15.07 10.33
C THR A 150 0.78 -15.53 10.77
N ASN A 151 1.78 -14.64 10.75
CA ASN A 151 3.14 -14.94 11.18
C ASN A 151 3.21 -15.34 12.67
N LEU A 152 2.53 -14.61 13.54
CA LEU A 152 2.47 -14.91 14.96
C LEU A 152 1.72 -16.21 15.23
N ALA A 153 0.57 -16.42 14.60
CA ALA A 153 -0.21 -17.65 14.75
C ALA A 153 0.58 -18.88 14.29
N TYR A 154 1.25 -18.80 13.16
CA TYR A 154 2.02 -19.94 12.62
C TYR A 154 3.20 -20.32 13.51
N HIS A 155 4.00 -19.34 13.95
CA HIS A 155 5.26 -19.62 14.66
C HIS A 155 5.13 -19.66 16.18
N LYS A 156 4.22 -18.85 16.78
CA LYS A 156 4.07 -18.74 18.23
C LYS A 156 2.80 -19.38 18.77
N LYS A 157 1.86 -19.75 17.90
CA LYS A 157 0.53 -20.27 18.29
C LYS A 157 -0.26 -19.29 19.17
N ILE A 158 0.05 -18.00 19.09
CA ILE A 158 -0.59 -16.93 19.82
C ILE A 158 -0.86 -15.78 18.85
N ILE A 159 -2.08 -15.23 18.92
CA ILE A 159 -2.47 -13.99 18.24
C ILE A 159 -2.81 -12.95 19.31
N LYS A 160 -2.12 -11.81 19.28
CA LYS A 160 -2.48 -10.65 20.10
C LYS A 160 -3.44 -9.76 19.32
N VAL A 161 -4.65 -9.61 19.81
CA VAL A 161 -5.69 -8.76 19.25
C VAL A 161 -5.72 -7.45 20.03
N PHE A 162 -5.29 -6.36 19.41
CA PHE A 162 -5.32 -5.02 19.98
C PHE A 162 -6.61 -4.32 19.57
N GLY A 163 -7.48 -4.00 20.52
CA GLY A 163 -8.83 -3.49 20.28
C GLY A 163 -9.74 -4.63 19.78
N GLY A 164 -9.94 -4.72 18.47
CA GLY A 164 -10.68 -5.81 17.81
C GLY A 164 -11.82 -5.33 16.93
N SER A 165 -12.60 -4.33 17.33
CA SER A 165 -13.78 -3.84 16.59
C SER A 165 -13.44 -2.93 15.39
N GLN A 166 -12.25 -2.31 15.41
CA GLN A 166 -11.84 -1.38 14.34
C GLN A 166 -11.75 -2.09 12.97
N LEU A 167 -12.37 -1.48 11.98
CA LEU A 167 -12.41 -2.00 10.62
C LEU A 167 -11.11 -1.72 9.88
N ARG A 168 -10.70 -2.68 9.05
CA ARG A 168 -9.55 -2.58 8.16
C ARG A 168 -9.94 -3.10 6.79
N PRO A 169 -9.91 -2.24 5.76
CA PRO A 169 -10.01 -2.70 4.39
C PRO A 169 -8.75 -3.46 4.00
N ASN A 170 -8.92 -4.56 3.29
CA ASN A 170 -7.81 -5.40 2.83
C ASN A 170 -7.97 -5.76 1.37
N ILE A 171 -6.82 -6.04 0.74
CA ILE A 171 -6.75 -6.58 -0.62
C ILE A 171 -5.54 -7.50 -0.75
N HIS A 172 -5.69 -8.57 -1.52
CA HIS A 172 -4.58 -9.46 -1.83
C HIS A 172 -3.56 -8.77 -2.73
N ILE A 173 -2.25 -9.00 -2.50
CA ILE A 173 -1.16 -8.36 -3.26
C ILE A 173 -1.26 -8.58 -4.77
N SER A 174 -1.68 -9.77 -5.23
CA SER A 174 -1.85 -10.03 -6.66
C SER A 174 -2.93 -9.15 -7.29
N ASP A 175 -4.03 -8.90 -6.58
CA ASP A 175 -5.09 -8.03 -7.04
C ASP A 175 -4.68 -6.56 -6.99
N MET A 176 -3.90 -6.17 -5.99
CA MET A 176 -3.30 -4.83 -5.96
C MET A 176 -2.41 -4.59 -7.18
N VAL A 177 -1.54 -5.55 -7.54
CA VAL A 177 -0.72 -5.46 -8.76
C VAL A 177 -1.59 -5.40 -10.02
N ARG A 178 -2.62 -6.24 -10.10
CA ARG A 178 -3.57 -6.23 -11.23
C ARG A 178 -4.29 -4.89 -11.38
N SER A 179 -4.65 -4.23 -10.28
CA SER A 179 -5.30 -2.91 -10.34
C SER A 179 -4.40 -1.85 -10.96
N TYR A 180 -3.10 -1.82 -10.63
CA TYR A 180 -2.14 -0.92 -11.29
C TYR A 180 -2.01 -1.23 -12.78
N LEU A 181 -1.95 -2.50 -13.16
CA LEU A 181 -1.90 -2.90 -14.57
C LEU A 181 -3.19 -2.57 -15.30
N CYS A 182 -4.34 -2.70 -14.64
CA CYS A 182 -5.64 -2.32 -15.18
C CYS A 182 -5.68 -0.82 -15.50
N VAL A 183 -5.27 0.03 -14.55
CA VAL A 183 -5.19 1.49 -14.76
C VAL A 183 -4.17 1.82 -15.85
N LEU A 184 -2.99 1.19 -15.85
CA LEU A 184 -1.94 1.45 -16.83
C LEU A 184 -2.37 1.16 -18.27
N ASN A 185 -3.23 0.16 -18.48
CA ASN A 185 -3.69 -0.27 -19.81
C ASN A 185 -5.09 0.24 -20.18
N ALA A 186 -5.70 1.08 -19.33
CA ALA A 186 -7.04 1.59 -19.58
C ALA A 186 -7.04 2.75 -20.58
N ASP A 187 -8.19 2.99 -21.20
CA ASP A 187 -8.40 4.15 -22.06
C ASP A 187 -8.19 5.45 -21.31
N ASP A 188 -7.50 6.42 -21.91
CA ASP A 188 -7.17 7.71 -21.33
C ASP A 188 -8.35 8.44 -20.71
N GLN A 189 -9.53 8.40 -21.38
CA GLN A 189 -10.75 9.06 -20.92
C GLN A 189 -11.32 8.45 -19.62
N LYS A 190 -11.02 7.17 -19.36
CA LYS A 190 -11.50 6.46 -18.17
C LYS A 190 -10.64 6.69 -16.93
N ILE A 191 -9.41 7.18 -17.12
CA ILE A 191 -8.42 7.31 -16.05
C ILE A 191 -7.98 8.75 -15.77
N LYS A 192 -8.17 9.66 -16.72
CA LYS A 192 -7.79 11.07 -16.57
C LYS A 192 -8.51 11.70 -15.38
N ASN A 193 -7.76 12.29 -14.45
CA ASN A 193 -8.28 12.90 -13.22
C ASN A 193 -9.12 11.93 -12.36
N GLN A 194 -8.90 10.64 -12.49
CA GLN A 194 -9.64 9.69 -11.67
C GLN A 194 -8.92 9.35 -10.38
N ILE A 195 -9.74 9.16 -9.35
CA ILE A 195 -9.35 8.57 -8.08
C ILE A 195 -10.09 7.25 -7.98
N PHE A 196 -9.37 6.20 -7.59
CA PHE A 196 -9.94 4.87 -7.39
C PHE A 196 -9.60 4.33 -6.00
N ASN A 197 -10.62 4.00 -5.22
CA ASN A 197 -10.46 3.10 -4.11
C ASN A 197 -10.15 1.70 -4.61
N VAL A 198 -9.16 1.05 -4.02
CA VAL A 198 -8.78 -0.32 -4.39
C VAL A 198 -8.65 -1.18 -3.14
N GLY A 199 -9.72 -1.89 -2.83
CA GLY A 199 -9.87 -2.83 -1.74
C GLY A 199 -10.83 -3.95 -2.13
N PHE A 200 -10.99 -4.94 -1.24
CA PHE A 200 -11.92 -6.03 -1.47
C PHE A 200 -12.76 -6.34 -0.23
N GLU A 201 -12.12 -6.70 0.89
CA GLU A 201 -12.81 -7.14 2.09
C GLU A 201 -12.54 -6.19 3.26
N ASN A 202 -13.62 -5.72 3.88
CA ASN A 202 -13.58 -4.84 5.04
C ASN A 202 -13.96 -5.67 6.28
N TYR A 203 -12.97 -6.03 7.11
CA TYR A 203 -13.21 -6.81 8.33
C TYR A 203 -12.63 -6.11 9.56
N SER A 204 -13.23 -6.40 10.71
CA SER A 204 -12.65 -6.01 12.01
C SER A 204 -11.37 -6.79 12.28
N VAL A 205 -10.46 -6.21 13.07
CA VAL A 205 -9.20 -6.87 13.47
C VAL A 205 -9.49 -8.21 14.17
N GLU A 206 -10.54 -8.28 14.99
CA GLU A 206 -10.98 -9.54 15.61
C GLU A 206 -11.40 -10.58 14.57
N LYS A 207 -12.21 -10.18 13.58
CA LYS A 207 -12.62 -11.09 12.50
C LYS A 207 -11.42 -11.62 11.72
N LEU A 208 -10.44 -10.77 11.44
CA LEU A 208 -9.18 -11.18 10.79
C LEU A 208 -8.40 -12.18 11.66
N ALA A 209 -8.33 -11.95 12.96
CA ALA A 209 -7.68 -12.87 13.91
C ALA A 209 -8.36 -14.25 13.93
N LEU A 210 -9.69 -14.29 13.97
CA LEU A 210 -10.47 -15.54 13.89
C LEU A 210 -10.27 -16.26 12.54
N MET A 211 -10.21 -15.53 11.44
CA MET A 211 -9.91 -16.11 10.12
C MET A 211 -8.51 -16.75 10.08
N VAL A 212 -7.51 -16.07 10.64
CA VAL A 212 -6.15 -16.61 10.77
C VAL A 212 -6.15 -17.86 11.64
N GLN A 213 -6.76 -17.79 12.85
CA GLN A 213 -6.87 -18.93 13.78
C GLN A 213 -7.46 -20.17 13.08
N LYS A 214 -8.54 -20.00 12.31
CA LYS A 214 -9.22 -21.09 11.59
C LYS A 214 -8.33 -21.74 10.51
N ASN A 215 -7.40 -21.01 9.91
CA ASN A 215 -6.52 -21.53 8.86
C ASN A 215 -5.25 -22.22 9.40
N ILE A 216 -4.91 -22.05 10.66
CA ILE A 216 -3.77 -22.73 11.30
C ILE A 216 -4.25 -24.09 11.83
N LYS A 217 -3.50 -25.17 11.53
CA LYS A 217 -3.85 -26.53 11.94
C LYS A 217 -3.77 -26.75 13.46
N ASP A 218 -2.78 -26.13 14.10
CA ASP A 218 -2.57 -26.26 15.54
C ASP A 218 -3.52 -25.35 16.31
N LYS A 219 -3.70 -25.66 17.60
CA LYS A 219 -4.45 -24.77 18.51
C LYS A 219 -3.71 -23.43 18.65
N VAL A 220 -4.39 -22.34 18.32
CA VAL A 220 -3.89 -20.97 18.44
C VAL A 220 -4.68 -20.26 19.53
N GLU A 221 -3.99 -19.62 20.46
CA GLU A 221 -4.59 -18.82 21.52
C GLU A 221 -4.82 -17.37 21.03
N LEU A 222 -5.99 -16.81 21.31
CA LEU A 222 -6.27 -15.39 21.11
C LEU A 222 -6.13 -14.64 22.44
N GLN A 223 -5.28 -13.63 22.45
CA GLN A 223 -5.06 -12.75 23.59
C GLN A 223 -5.53 -11.35 23.25
N TYR A 224 -6.52 -10.85 24.00
CA TYR A 224 -7.12 -9.54 23.78
C TYR A 224 -6.48 -8.49 24.67
N SER A 225 -6.22 -7.31 24.12
CA SER A 225 -5.74 -6.14 24.85
C SER A 225 -6.41 -4.87 24.33
N LYS A 226 -6.48 -3.83 25.15
CA LYS A 226 -6.96 -2.52 24.73
C LYS A 226 -6.03 -1.94 23.65
N SER A 227 -6.60 -1.10 22.81
CA SER A 227 -5.85 -0.35 21.78
C SER A 227 -6.28 1.09 21.79
N ASP A 228 -5.32 1.99 21.66
CA ASP A 228 -5.54 3.42 21.47
C ASP A 228 -5.63 3.78 19.97
N ASP A 229 -5.56 2.78 19.08
CA ASP A 229 -5.71 2.97 17.63
C ASP A 229 -7.18 3.14 17.26
N ASN A 230 -7.62 4.40 17.22
CA ASN A 230 -8.99 4.79 16.88
C ASN A 230 -9.26 4.79 15.37
N ARG A 231 -8.28 4.50 14.51
CA ARG A 231 -8.48 4.42 13.08
C ARG A 231 -9.44 3.27 12.76
N SER A 232 -10.59 3.58 12.23
CA SER A 232 -11.57 2.61 11.75
C SER A 232 -12.14 3.13 10.45
N TYR A 233 -11.87 2.43 9.36
CA TYR A 233 -12.36 2.81 8.05
C TYR A 233 -12.55 1.58 7.17
N HIS A 234 -13.46 1.72 6.24
CA HIS A 234 -13.68 0.77 5.16
C HIS A 234 -13.81 1.56 3.86
N ILE A 235 -13.69 0.91 2.74
CA ILE A 235 -13.79 1.57 1.45
C ILE A 235 -14.72 0.78 0.53
N ASN A 236 -15.47 1.51 -0.29
CA ASN A 236 -16.19 0.99 -1.43
C ASN A 236 -15.28 1.13 -2.67
N SER A 237 -15.10 0.04 -3.42
CA SER A 237 -14.26 -0.01 -4.62
C SER A 237 -15.06 -0.29 -5.90
N GLU A 238 -16.36 0.01 -5.92
CA GLU A 238 -17.22 -0.23 -7.08
C GLU A 238 -16.87 0.65 -8.27
N LYS A 239 -16.30 1.84 -8.04
CA LYS A 239 -15.93 2.76 -9.11
C LYS A 239 -14.92 2.16 -10.08
N ILE A 240 -13.85 1.55 -9.57
CA ILE A 240 -12.84 0.91 -10.42
C ILE A 240 -13.43 -0.30 -11.16
N SER A 241 -14.31 -1.07 -10.51
CA SER A 241 -15.02 -2.19 -11.15
C SER A 241 -15.89 -1.69 -12.31
N ARG A 242 -16.70 -0.68 -12.08
CA ARG A 242 -17.64 -0.13 -13.09
C ARG A 242 -16.92 0.53 -14.27
N LEU A 243 -15.85 1.30 -14.02
CA LEU A 243 -15.17 2.06 -15.08
C LEU A 243 -14.12 1.24 -15.83
N LEU A 244 -13.43 0.33 -15.14
CA LEU A 244 -12.28 -0.40 -15.68
C LEU A 244 -12.48 -1.91 -15.72
N ASP A 245 -13.66 -2.41 -15.36
CA ASP A 245 -13.98 -3.85 -15.30
C ASP A 245 -13.01 -4.63 -14.40
N PHE A 246 -12.50 -3.96 -13.36
CA PHE A 246 -11.60 -4.57 -12.39
C PHE A 246 -12.37 -5.24 -11.27
N THR A 247 -12.18 -6.54 -11.09
CA THR A 247 -12.72 -7.32 -9.97
C THR A 247 -11.59 -8.05 -9.26
N PRO A 248 -11.46 -7.93 -7.93
CA PRO A 248 -10.53 -8.74 -7.15
C PRO A 248 -10.85 -10.24 -7.31
N GLN A 249 -9.81 -11.07 -7.40
CA GLN A 249 -9.93 -12.51 -7.63
C GLN A 249 -9.55 -13.33 -6.40
N LYS A 250 -8.85 -12.73 -5.44
CA LYS A 250 -8.37 -13.40 -4.23
C LYS A 250 -8.87 -12.74 -2.97
N ASN A 251 -9.35 -13.55 -2.05
CA ASN A 251 -9.81 -13.11 -0.74
C ASN A 251 -8.72 -13.22 0.35
N ILE A 252 -9.02 -12.75 1.56
CA ILE A 252 -8.08 -12.75 2.68
C ILE A 252 -7.69 -14.18 3.11
N ASN A 253 -8.61 -15.16 3.03
CA ASN A 253 -8.26 -16.54 3.34
C ASN A 253 -7.18 -17.09 2.40
N GLU A 254 -7.19 -16.69 1.14
CA GLU A 254 -6.14 -17.07 0.18
C GLU A 254 -4.82 -16.40 0.55
N ALA A 255 -4.84 -15.12 0.95
CA ALA A 255 -3.63 -14.44 1.44
C ALA A 255 -3.02 -15.13 2.67
N ILE A 256 -3.85 -15.56 3.62
CA ILE A 256 -3.42 -16.34 4.80
C ILE A 256 -2.81 -17.67 4.37
N LYS A 257 -3.45 -18.41 3.45
CA LYS A 257 -2.95 -19.69 2.95
C LYS A 257 -1.65 -19.54 2.17
N ASP A 258 -1.51 -18.49 1.36
CA ASP A 258 -0.28 -18.19 0.65
C ASP A 258 0.89 -17.99 1.63
N LEU A 259 0.68 -17.25 2.73
CA LEU A 259 1.69 -17.06 3.78
C LEU A 259 2.03 -18.37 4.50
N ILE A 260 1.03 -19.17 4.88
CA ILE A 260 1.25 -20.48 5.51
C ILE A 260 2.09 -21.38 4.59
N ASN A 261 1.73 -21.48 3.31
CA ASN A 261 2.47 -22.27 2.33
C ASN A 261 3.94 -21.80 2.18
N VAL A 262 4.18 -20.49 2.25
CA VAL A 262 5.54 -19.91 2.20
C VAL A 262 6.33 -20.26 3.46
N PHE A 263 5.69 -20.27 4.63
CA PHE A 263 6.32 -20.70 5.88
C PHE A 263 6.62 -22.20 5.89
N ASP A 264 5.67 -23.02 5.44
CA ASP A 264 5.84 -24.47 5.29
C ASP A 264 7.02 -24.82 4.38
N LYS A 265 7.15 -24.10 3.27
CA LYS A 265 8.25 -24.26 2.30
C LYS A 265 9.56 -23.58 2.74
N LYS A 266 9.59 -22.92 3.89
CA LYS A 266 10.75 -22.19 4.42
C LYS A 266 11.34 -21.15 3.43
N LEU A 267 10.50 -20.53 2.62
CA LEU A 267 10.91 -19.52 1.64
C LEU A 267 11.26 -18.17 2.29
N LEU A 268 10.81 -17.94 3.52
CA LEU A 268 11.16 -16.80 4.35
C LEU A 268 11.88 -17.29 5.61
N SER A 269 13.06 -16.75 5.86
CA SER A 269 13.87 -17.13 7.04
C SER A 269 13.68 -16.12 8.18
N ASN A 270 13.67 -16.62 9.43
CA ASN A 270 13.68 -15.78 10.63
C ASN A 270 12.53 -14.75 10.66
N THR A 271 11.33 -15.14 10.27
CA THR A 271 10.18 -14.25 10.04
C THR A 271 9.75 -13.45 11.28
N LEU A 272 10.12 -13.87 12.49
CA LEU A 272 9.84 -13.15 13.73
C LEU A 272 10.88 -12.09 14.07
N SER A 273 12.11 -12.20 13.57
CA SER A 273 13.24 -11.38 13.99
C SER A 273 13.95 -10.63 12.85
N ASN A 274 13.89 -11.14 11.62
CA ASN A 274 14.55 -10.50 10.49
C ASN A 274 13.93 -9.13 10.20
N GLN A 275 14.74 -8.10 10.40
CA GLN A 275 14.35 -6.70 10.26
C GLN A 275 13.86 -6.31 8.86
N GLU A 276 14.26 -7.06 7.82
CA GLU A 276 13.83 -6.80 6.43
C GLU A 276 12.31 -6.90 6.23
N TYR A 277 11.61 -7.59 7.13
CA TYR A 277 10.16 -7.76 7.06
C TYR A 277 9.36 -6.71 7.86
N PHE A 278 10.03 -5.83 8.60
CA PHE A 278 9.40 -4.85 9.47
C PHE A 278 9.96 -3.45 9.17
N ASN A 279 9.13 -2.56 8.62
CA ASN A 279 9.59 -1.26 8.17
C ASN A 279 10.29 -0.44 9.29
N ILE A 280 9.72 -0.39 10.49
CA ILE A 280 10.34 0.32 11.64
C ILE A 280 11.73 -0.23 11.92
N LYS A 281 11.85 -1.55 12.08
CA LYS A 281 13.15 -2.20 12.37
C LYS A 281 14.16 -1.96 11.25
N LYS A 282 13.68 -1.98 10.00
CA LYS A 282 14.53 -1.72 8.83
C LYS A 282 15.05 -0.29 8.83
N MET A 283 14.20 0.70 9.06
CA MET A 283 14.61 2.11 9.12
C MET A 283 15.64 2.35 10.24
N GLN A 284 15.38 1.79 11.42
CA GLN A 284 16.34 1.87 12.55
C GLN A 284 17.68 1.22 12.20
N SER A 285 17.69 0.06 11.52
CA SER A 285 18.93 -0.66 11.18
C SER A 285 19.82 0.06 10.16
N ILE A 286 19.27 0.98 9.40
CA ILE A 286 19.99 1.76 8.37
C ILE A 286 20.08 3.25 8.75
N ASN A 287 19.82 3.57 10.01
CA ASN A 287 19.89 4.93 10.58
C ASN A 287 19.04 5.97 9.83
N LEU A 288 17.84 5.58 9.40
CA LEU A 288 16.81 6.48 8.85
C LEU A 288 15.79 6.93 9.91
N THR A 289 16.28 7.17 11.13
CA THR A 289 15.43 7.57 12.26
C THR A 289 15.80 8.97 12.72
#